data_ebc4842e8e647534e1907d0c2125508f
#
_entry.id   ebc4842e8e647534e1907d0c2125508f
#
_cell.length_a   1.000
_cell.length_b   1.000
_cell.length_c   1.000
_cell.angle_alpha   90.00
_cell.angle_beta   90.00
_cell.angle_gamma   90.00
#
_symmetry.space_group_name_H-M   'P 1'
#
loop_
_entity.id
_entity.type
_entity.pdbx_description
1 polymer ?
#
loop_
_entity_poly.entity_id
_entity_poly.type
_entity_poly.pdbx_seq_one_letter_code
_entity_poly.pdbx_strand_id
1 'polypeptide(L)'
;MKRIITLVLVLCTGTSAFGWGLTGHRIVGHIAMEHLDKKVRTHIVEVLGGDDLAMVANWMDFIKSDRDYDTLNAWHYCTIPTVDDMDSHQHPEQGDVWMAIEKLLKEIENQKYSVDEAFALKALAHLIGDVHQPLHCGNGKDKGANDVKVTFFWEKSNLHRVWDSGMIDYWKMSYTEYSDWIMSTKTSENIFSWKNTSVNDWVRESVVYREACYETGDPERMGYRYIYDQTELLHLRLAQAGVRLADALNQAYAAR
;
A
#
# COMPACT_ATOMS: atom_id res chain seq x y z
N MET A 1 -29.92 -40.06 -30.55
CA MET A 1 -29.97 -38.71 -30.04
C MET A 1 -28.72 -38.49 -29.19
N LYS A 2 -27.69 -37.80 -29.70
CA LYS A 2 -26.45 -37.51 -28.96
C LYS A 2 -26.68 -36.21 -28.15
N ARG A 3 -26.64 -36.32 -26.83
CA ARG A 3 -26.69 -35.11 -25.94
C ARG A 3 -25.32 -34.45 -25.94
N ILE A 4 -25.24 -33.25 -26.47
CA ILE A 4 -24.08 -32.37 -26.36
C ILE A 4 -24.14 -31.72 -24.98
N ILE A 5 -23.24 -32.10 -24.10
CA ILE A 5 -23.03 -31.40 -22.81
C ILE A 5 -22.13 -30.21 -23.07
N THR A 6 -22.71 -29.01 -23.09
CA THR A 6 -21.95 -27.76 -23.16
C THR A 6 -21.37 -27.51 -21.78
N LEU A 7 -20.05 -27.68 -21.65
CA LEU A 7 -19.30 -27.32 -20.45
C LEU A 7 -19.13 -25.80 -20.45
N VAL A 8 -19.92 -25.12 -19.61
CA VAL A 8 -19.72 -23.68 -19.38
C VAL A 8 -18.54 -23.53 -18.42
N LEU A 9 -17.38 -23.16 -18.96
CA LEU A 9 -16.21 -22.79 -18.15
C LEU A 9 -16.47 -21.40 -17.58
N VAL A 10 -16.90 -21.33 -16.32
CA VAL A 10 -16.95 -20.08 -15.57
C VAL A 10 -15.51 -19.72 -15.21
N LEU A 11 -14.88 -18.85 -16.00
CA LEU A 11 -13.66 -18.18 -15.58
C LEU A 11 -14.02 -17.25 -14.40
N CYS A 12 -13.80 -17.70 -13.18
CA CYS A 12 -13.71 -16.82 -12.03
C CYS A 12 -12.42 -16.01 -12.20
N THR A 13 -12.51 -14.85 -12.86
CA THR A 13 -11.45 -13.83 -12.77
C THR A 13 -11.53 -13.25 -11.37
N GLY A 14 -10.82 -13.87 -10.45
CA GLY A 14 -10.55 -13.25 -9.15
C GLY A 14 -9.82 -11.94 -9.40
N THR A 15 -10.50 -10.81 -9.22
CA THR A 15 -9.85 -9.49 -9.16
C THR A 15 -9.12 -9.47 -7.82
N SER A 16 -7.84 -9.86 -7.83
CA SER A 16 -6.96 -9.61 -6.71
C SER A 16 -6.87 -8.10 -6.54
N ALA A 17 -7.28 -7.60 -5.38
CA ALA A 17 -6.96 -6.24 -4.97
C ALA A 17 -5.45 -6.24 -4.72
N PHE A 18 -4.70 -5.54 -5.56
CA PHE A 18 -3.29 -5.27 -5.34
C PHE A 18 -3.22 -3.92 -4.61
N GLY A 19 -2.27 -3.77 -3.69
CA GLY A 19 -1.87 -2.50 -3.11
C GLY A 19 -1.30 -1.55 -4.16
N TRP A 20 -0.54 -0.55 -3.76
CA TRP A 20 0.25 0.16 -4.76
C TRP A 20 0.83 -0.84 -5.75
N GLY A 21 0.71 -0.61 -7.04
CA GLY A 21 1.31 -1.49 -8.02
C GLY A 21 2.83 -1.64 -7.81
N LEU A 22 3.45 -2.56 -8.53
CA LEU A 22 4.85 -2.93 -8.35
C LEU A 22 5.80 -1.72 -8.24
N THR A 23 5.57 -0.67 -9.02
CA THR A 23 6.38 0.56 -9.01
C THR A 23 6.14 1.37 -7.74
N GLY A 24 4.89 1.50 -7.28
CA GLY A 24 4.53 2.28 -6.10
C GLY A 24 5.13 1.70 -4.81
N HIS A 25 5.06 0.39 -4.60
CA HIS A 25 5.72 -0.25 -3.46
C HIS A 25 7.25 -0.08 -3.48
N ARG A 26 7.87 -0.16 -4.67
CA ARG A 26 9.31 0.12 -4.79
C ARG A 26 9.67 1.56 -4.46
N ILE A 27 8.83 2.53 -4.85
CA ILE A 27 8.98 3.94 -4.47
C ILE A 27 8.99 4.07 -2.95
N VAL A 28 8.00 3.48 -2.27
CA VAL A 28 7.89 3.51 -0.80
C VAL A 28 9.14 2.89 -0.15
N GLY A 29 9.55 1.70 -0.58
CA GLY A 29 10.74 1.02 -0.07
C GLY A 29 12.02 1.83 -0.33
N HIS A 30 12.17 2.46 -1.49
CA HIS A 30 13.34 3.26 -1.84
C HIS A 30 13.42 4.53 -0.98
N ILE A 31 12.33 5.28 -0.86
CA ILE A 31 12.27 6.46 0.03
C ILE A 31 12.60 6.04 1.47
N ALA A 32 12.09 4.90 1.93
CA ALA A 32 12.42 4.42 3.27
C ALA A 32 13.92 4.16 3.44
N MET A 33 14.56 3.50 2.47
CA MET A 33 16.01 3.24 2.53
C MET A 33 16.83 4.51 2.66
N GLU A 34 16.41 5.62 2.06
CA GLU A 34 17.11 6.92 2.16
C GLU A 34 16.90 7.62 3.51
N HIS A 35 15.85 7.26 4.27
CA HIS A 35 15.50 7.86 5.56
C HIS A 35 15.84 6.96 6.77
N LEU A 36 16.32 5.73 6.55
CA LEU A 36 16.76 4.84 7.62
C LEU A 36 18.08 5.31 8.24
N ASP A 37 18.20 5.17 9.55
CA ASP A 37 19.48 5.30 10.26
C ASP A 37 20.48 4.29 9.72
N LYS A 38 21.74 4.70 9.58
CA LYS A 38 22.80 3.87 8.95
C LYS A 38 22.90 2.46 9.56
N LYS A 39 22.78 2.34 10.89
CA LYS A 39 22.86 1.04 11.56
C LYS A 39 21.67 0.16 11.24
N VAL A 40 20.46 0.73 11.26
CA VAL A 40 19.21 0.05 10.94
C VAL A 40 19.24 -0.40 9.48
N ARG A 41 19.61 0.49 8.56
CA ARG A 41 19.78 0.18 7.13
C ARG A 41 20.70 -1.00 6.91
N THR A 42 21.89 -1.00 7.53
CA THR A 42 22.85 -2.10 7.39
C THR A 42 22.27 -3.42 7.88
N HIS A 43 21.64 -3.40 9.06
CA HIS A 43 21.02 -4.60 9.64
C HIS A 43 19.89 -5.15 8.76
N ILE A 44 19.01 -4.29 8.23
CA ILE A 44 17.91 -4.71 7.34
C ILE A 44 18.45 -5.39 6.09
N VAL A 45 19.48 -4.84 5.46
CA VAL A 45 20.11 -5.44 4.26
C VAL A 45 20.73 -6.81 4.59
N GLU A 46 21.36 -6.96 5.76
CA GLU A 46 21.88 -8.25 6.22
C GLU A 46 20.77 -9.29 6.43
N VAL A 47 19.68 -8.92 7.11
CA VAL A 47 18.53 -9.80 7.37
C VAL A 47 17.84 -10.20 6.07
N LEU A 48 17.79 -9.30 5.09
CA LEU A 48 17.19 -9.56 3.77
C LEU A 48 18.14 -10.27 2.79
N GLY A 49 19.32 -10.68 3.23
CA GLY A 49 20.26 -11.45 2.41
C GLY A 49 20.96 -10.64 1.30
N GLY A 50 21.04 -9.34 1.46
CA GLY A 50 21.64 -8.41 0.51
C GLY A 50 20.61 -7.56 -0.28
N ASP A 51 19.34 -7.92 -0.23
CA ASP A 51 18.25 -7.10 -0.81
C ASP A 51 17.94 -5.89 0.08
N ASP A 52 17.31 -4.88 -0.50
CA ASP A 52 16.79 -3.72 0.21
C ASP A 52 15.25 -3.72 0.27
N LEU A 53 14.68 -2.73 1.00
CA LEU A 53 13.23 -2.64 1.14
C LEU A 53 12.51 -2.42 -0.20
N ALA A 54 13.12 -1.75 -1.19
CA ALA A 54 12.49 -1.55 -2.51
C ALA A 54 12.39 -2.89 -3.28
N MET A 55 13.37 -3.77 -3.13
CA MET A 55 13.36 -5.07 -3.80
C MET A 55 12.32 -6.00 -3.21
N VAL A 56 12.15 -6.00 -1.89
CA VAL A 56 11.23 -6.91 -1.19
C VAL A 56 9.81 -6.35 -1.04
N ALA A 57 9.57 -5.08 -1.34
CA ALA A 57 8.29 -4.40 -1.12
C ALA A 57 7.09 -5.07 -1.84
N ASN A 58 7.33 -5.80 -2.91
CA ASN A 58 6.28 -6.52 -3.66
C ASN A 58 6.05 -7.96 -3.20
N TRP A 59 6.77 -8.41 -2.16
CA TRP A 59 6.75 -9.80 -1.75
C TRP A 59 5.35 -10.27 -1.31
N MET A 60 4.60 -9.45 -0.56
CA MET A 60 3.25 -9.78 -0.10
C MET A 60 2.25 -10.03 -1.23
N ASP A 61 2.37 -9.31 -2.35
CA ASP A 61 1.56 -9.56 -3.54
C ASP A 61 2.03 -10.81 -4.30
N PHE A 62 3.33 -11.04 -4.35
CA PHE A 62 3.90 -12.19 -5.03
C PHE A 62 3.47 -13.51 -4.38
N ILE A 63 3.43 -13.58 -3.05
CA ILE A 63 3.03 -14.79 -2.32
C ILE A 63 1.54 -15.12 -2.40
N LYS A 64 0.67 -14.22 -2.88
CA LYS A 64 -0.75 -14.49 -3.10
C LYS A 64 -1.02 -15.68 -4.04
N SER A 65 -0.02 -16.10 -4.80
CA SER A 65 -0.09 -17.33 -5.61
C SER A 65 0.11 -18.61 -4.80
N ASP A 66 0.56 -18.52 -3.56
CA ASP A 66 0.77 -19.66 -2.65
C ASP A 66 -0.34 -19.69 -1.59
N ARG A 67 -1.11 -20.78 -1.58
CA ARG A 67 -2.27 -20.96 -0.69
C ARG A 67 -1.93 -20.99 0.80
N ASP A 68 -0.71 -21.30 1.15
CA ASP A 68 -0.26 -21.29 2.55
C ASP A 68 -0.33 -19.88 3.16
N TYR A 69 -0.37 -18.84 2.30
CA TYR A 69 -0.47 -17.44 2.69
C TYR A 69 -1.87 -16.82 2.48
N ASP A 70 -2.89 -17.61 2.13
CA ASP A 70 -4.26 -17.09 1.87
C ASP A 70 -4.82 -16.28 3.05
N THR A 71 -4.44 -16.60 4.29
CA THR A 71 -4.87 -15.87 5.49
C THR A 71 -4.33 -14.45 5.55
N LEU A 72 -3.23 -14.15 4.85
CA LEU A 72 -2.61 -12.82 4.81
C LEU A 72 -3.31 -11.87 3.82
N ASN A 73 -4.20 -12.38 2.97
CA ASN A 73 -4.92 -11.54 2.01
C ASN A 73 -5.73 -10.42 2.67
N ALA A 74 -6.25 -10.65 3.87
CA ALA A 74 -6.98 -9.64 4.65
C ALA A 74 -6.08 -8.51 5.16
N TRP A 75 -4.77 -8.72 5.27
CA TRP A 75 -3.84 -7.72 5.81
C TRP A 75 -3.56 -6.54 4.87
N HIS A 76 -3.94 -6.64 3.59
CA HIS A 76 -3.68 -5.59 2.60
C HIS A 76 -4.60 -4.37 2.71
N TYR A 77 -5.68 -4.44 3.48
CA TYR A 77 -6.69 -3.38 3.57
C TYR A 77 -7.40 -3.37 4.92
N CYS A 78 -8.10 -2.29 5.21
CA CYS A 78 -9.12 -2.23 6.25
C CYS A 78 -10.42 -1.66 5.69
N THR A 79 -11.52 -1.86 6.42
CA THR A 79 -12.83 -1.33 6.03
C THR A 79 -13.35 -0.43 7.13
N ILE A 80 -13.30 0.88 6.90
CA ILE A 80 -13.75 1.91 7.85
C ILE A 80 -14.65 2.88 7.09
N PRO A 81 -15.97 2.85 7.30
CA PRO A 81 -16.93 3.63 6.52
C PRO A 81 -16.65 5.13 6.58
N THR A 82 -16.45 5.67 7.76
CA THR A 82 -16.17 7.10 8.01
C THR A 82 -15.10 7.27 9.10
N VAL A 83 -14.60 8.48 9.27
CA VAL A 83 -13.67 8.81 10.37
C VAL A 83 -14.29 8.58 11.74
N ASP A 84 -15.61 8.80 11.88
CA ASP A 84 -16.33 8.61 13.15
C ASP A 84 -16.43 7.14 13.56
N ASP A 85 -16.29 6.21 12.60
CA ASP A 85 -16.31 4.77 12.86
C ASP A 85 -14.95 4.22 13.36
N MET A 86 -13.89 5.02 13.35
CA MET A 86 -12.53 4.55 13.70
C MET A 86 -12.42 4.04 15.14
N ASP A 87 -13.00 4.76 16.11
CA ASP A 87 -12.90 4.40 17.52
C ASP A 87 -13.73 3.15 17.86
N SER A 88 -14.68 2.78 17.00
CA SER A 88 -15.52 1.58 17.13
C SER A 88 -15.10 0.45 16.21
N HIS A 89 -14.03 0.63 15.40
CA HIS A 89 -13.57 -0.36 14.46
C HIS A 89 -13.20 -1.67 15.16
N GLN A 90 -13.73 -2.77 14.64
CA GLN A 90 -13.40 -4.11 15.11
C GLN A 90 -12.59 -4.79 14.01
N HIS A 91 -11.36 -5.17 14.33
CA HIS A 91 -10.52 -5.93 13.38
C HIS A 91 -11.18 -7.29 13.08
N PRO A 92 -11.22 -7.72 11.82
CA PRO A 92 -11.67 -9.07 11.46
C PRO A 92 -10.83 -10.15 12.17
N GLU A 93 -11.37 -11.36 12.29
CA GLU A 93 -10.67 -12.48 12.93
C GLU A 93 -9.30 -12.76 12.26
N GLN A 94 -9.21 -12.62 10.95
CA GLN A 94 -7.96 -12.75 10.17
C GLN A 94 -7.04 -11.54 10.31
N GLY A 95 -7.51 -10.47 10.95
CA GLY A 95 -6.84 -9.18 11.00
C GLY A 95 -7.09 -8.32 9.76
N ASP A 96 -6.50 -7.15 9.75
CA ASP A 96 -6.48 -6.18 8.66
C ASP A 96 -5.11 -5.47 8.60
N VAL A 97 -4.95 -4.51 7.69
CA VAL A 97 -3.68 -3.79 7.50
C VAL A 97 -3.24 -3.04 8.76
N TRP A 98 -4.18 -2.47 9.49
CA TRP A 98 -3.89 -1.72 10.72
C TRP A 98 -3.30 -2.65 11.80
N MET A 99 -4.05 -3.68 12.17
CA MET A 99 -3.62 -4.67 13.17
C MET A 99 -2.30 -5.35 12.75
N ALA A 100 -2.14 -5.69 11.46
CA ALA A 100 -0.96 -6.38 10.97
C ALA A 100 0.32 -5.52 11.12
N ILE A 101 0.26 -4.22 10.78
CA ILE A 101 1.38 -3.30 10.94
C ILE A 101 1.77 -3.18 12.42
N GLU A 102 0.81 -2.94 13.32
CA GLU A 102 1.09 -2.81 14.76
C GLU A 102 1.71 -4.09 15.35
N LYS A 103 1.17 -5.25 14.95
CA LYS A 103 1.70 -6.54 15.36
C LYS A 103 3.16 -6.72 14.93
N LEU A 104 3.45 -6.49 13.65
CA LEU A 104 4.79 -6.72 13.09
C LEU A 104 5.83 -5.73 13.64
N LEU A 105 5.46 -4.48 13.89
CA LEU A 105 6.34 -3.51 14.56
C LEU A 105 6.69 -3.97 15.99
N LYS A 106 5.71 -4.47 16.76
CA LYS A 106 5.95 -5.06 18.09
C LYS A 106 6.81 -6.30 18.03
N GLU A 107 6.69 -7.13 16.98
CA GLU A 107 7.56 -8.30 16.80
C GLU A 107 9.03 -7.89 16.62
N ILE A 108 9.28 -6.82 15.82
CA ILE A 108 10.64 -6.26 15.64
C ILE A 108 11.16 -5.67 16.95
N GLU A 109 10.37 -4.83 17.62
CA GLU A 109 10.73 -4.18 18.89
C GLU A 109 11.12 -5.22 19.97
N ASN A 110 10.32 -6.28 20.12
CA ASN A 110 10.52 -7.30 21.14
C ASN A 110 11.44 -8.44 20.70
N GLN A 111 11.93 -8.44 19.46
CA GLN A 111 12.70 -9.53 18.86
C GLN A 111 12.02 -10.91 18.98
N LYS A 112 10.69 -10.90 18.85
CA LYS A 112 9.87 -12.10 19.01
C LYS A 112 8.94 -12.24 17.82
N TYR A 113 9.34 -13.02 16.85
CA TYR A 113 8.71 -13.17 15.57
C TYR A 113 7.73 -14.34 15.51
N SER A 114 6.59 -14.16 14.87
CA SER A 114 5.65 -15.25 14.55
C SER A 114 6.17 -16.18 13.45
N VAL A 115 6.98 -15.66 12.54
CA VAL A 115 7.73 -16.40 11.51
C VAL A 115 9.22 -16.13 11.70
N ASP A 116 9.73 -15.05 11.10
CA ASP A 116 11.11 -14.58 11.28
C ASP A 116 11.18 -13.05 11.01
N GLU A 117 12.36 -12.47 11.23
CA GLU A 117 12.59 -11.04 11.04
C GLU A 117 12.45 -10.62 9.56
N ALA A 118 12.92 -11.45 8.65
CA ALA A 118 12.84 -11.17 7.21
C ALA A 118 11.39 -11.13 6.74
N PHE A 119 10.52 -12.02 7.24
CA PHE A 119 9.09 -11.98 7.00
C PHE A 119 8.49 -10.66 7.48
N ALA A 120 8.78 -10.24 8.73
CA ALA A 120 8.25 -9.01 9.29
C ALA A 120 8.66 -7.78 8.47
N LEU A 121 9.93 -7.70 8.05
CA LEU A 121 10.44 -6.62 7.21
C LEU A 121 9.77 -6.56 5.82
N LYS A 122 9.66 -7.71 5.16
CA LYS A 122 9.00 -7.81 3.83
C LYS A 122 7.53 -7.39 3.91
N ALA A 123 6.83 -7.87 4.94
CA ALA A 123 5.43 -7.53 5.16
C ALA A 123 5.26 -6.04 5.49
N LEU A 124 6.07 -5.47 6.39
CA LEU A 124 5.99 -4.05 6.74
C LEU A 124 6.29 -3.13 5.53
N ALA A 125 7.30 -3.48 4.72
CA ALA A 125 7.63 -2.71 3.51
C ALA A 125 6.44 -2.61 2.54
N HIS A 126 5.60 -3.63 2.48
CA HIS A 126 4.39 -3.68 1.68
C HIS A 126 3.21 -2.97 2.37
N LEU A 127 2.85 -3.42 3.57
CA LEU A 127 1.64 -3.01 4.28
C LEU A 127 1.61 -1.53 4.66
N ILE A 128 2.78 -0.94 4.99
CA ILE A 128 2.87 0.50 5.22
C ILE A 128 2.65 1.27 3.90
N GLY A 129 3.04 0.72 2.77
CA GLY A 129 2.61 1.22 1.46
C GLY A 129 1.10 1.19 1.32
N ASP A 130 0.48 0.02 1.54
CA ASP A 130 -0.95 -0.22 1.38
C ASP A 130 -1.80 0.74 2.22
N VAL A 131 -1.50 0.89 3.51
CA VAL A 131 -2.28 1.76 4.41
C VAL A 131 -2.24 3.24 3.98
N HIS A 132 -1.24 3.65 3.18
CA HIS A 132 -1.14 5.00 2.65
C HIS A 132 -1.82 5.17 1.27
N GLN A 133 -2.24 4.09 0.61
CA GLN A 133 -3.13 4.17 -0.54
C GLN A 133 -4.57 4.36 -0.04
N PRO A 134 -5.22 5.52 -0.28
CA PRO A 134 -6.47 5.85 0.40
C PRO A 134 -7.59 4.83 0.19
N LEU A 135 -7.65 4.19 -0.98
CA LEU A 135 -8.69 3.21 -1.31
C LEU A 135 -8.49 1.85 -0.60
N HIS A 136 -7.30 1.59 -0.01
CA HIS A 136 -7.07 0.45 0.87
C HIS A 136 -7.71 0.59 2.25
N CYS A 137 -8.12 1.81 2.64
CA CYS A 137 -9.01 2.06 3.76
C CYS A 137 -10.44 2.20 3.24
N GLY A 138 -11.05 1.09 2.80
CA GLY A 138 -12.31 1.04 2.07
C GLY A 138 -13.52 1.55 2.85
N ASN A 139 -14.55 2.03 2.11
CA ASN A 139 -15.81 2.54 2.67
C ASN A 139 -16.85 1.45 2.98
N GLY A 140 -16.55 0.19 2.71
CA GLY A 140 -17.44 -0.96 2.91
C GLY A 140 -18.51 -1.14 1.82
N LYS A 141 -18.55 -0.31 0.75
CA LYS A 141 -19.63 -0.32 -0.25
C LYS A 141 -19.19 -0.86 -1.60
N ASP A 142 -17.91 -0.72 -1.96
CA ASP A 142 -17.41 -0.90 -3.32
C ASP A 142 -16.03 -1.60 -3.38
N LYS A 143 -15.65 -2.28 -2.30
CA LYS A 143 -14.39 -3.01 -2.17
C LYS A 143 -13.16 -2.09 -2.41
N GLY A 144 -13.17 -0.91 -1.76
CA GLY A 144 -12.12 0.07 -1.97
C GLY A 144 -12.06 0.55 -3.42
N ALA A 145 -13.23 0.86 -4.01
CA ALA A 145 -13.40 1.32 -5.39
C ALA A 145 -13.03 0.29 -6.49
N ASN A 146 -12.87 -1.00 -6.19
CA ASN A 146 -12.73 -2.04 -7.21
C ASN A 146 -14.02 -2.21 -8.04
N ASP A 147 -15.17 -1.94 -7.43
CA ASP A 147 -16.46 -2.01 -8.12
C ASP A 147 -16.80 -0.71 -8.89
N VAL A 148 -16.03 0.37 -8.72
CA VAL A 148 -16.17 1.62 -9.46
C VAL A 148 -15.48 1.50 -10.82
N LYS A 149 -16.25 1.23 -11.86
CA LYS A 149 -15.74 1.04 -13.23
C LYS A 149 -15.49 2.39 -13.87
N VAL A 150 -14.34 2.50 -14.54
CA VAL A 150 -13.89 3.71 -15.22
C VAL A 150 -13.25 3.36 -16.57
N THR A 151 -13.15 4.35 -17.45
CA THR A 151 -12.32 4.28 -18.65
C THR A 151 -11.15 5.25 -18.47
N PHE A 152 -9.94 4.72 -18.28
CA PHE A 152 -8.73 5.50 -18.05
C PHE A 152 -7.83 5.44 -19.30
N PHE A 153 -7.60 6.58 -19.95
CA PHE A 153 -6.90 6.69 -21.23
C PHE A 153 -7.38 5.65 -22.26
N TRP A 154 -8.71 5.61 -22.50
CA TRP A 154 -9.39 4.73 -23.46
C TRP A 154 -9.39 3.23 -23.07
N GLU A 155 -8.78 2.84 -21.95
CA GLU A 155 -8.77 1.47 -21.45
C GLU A 155 -9.79 1.28 -20.31
N LYS A 156 -10.58 0.20 -20.37
CA LYS A 156 -11.49 -0.16 -19.28
C LYS A 156 -10.70 -0.57 -18.05
N SER A 157 -11.04 0.02 -16.90
CA SER A 157 -10.38 -0.19 -15.63
C SER A 157 -11.38 -0.11 -14.47
N ASN A 158 -10.88 -0.04 -13.26
CA ASN A 158 -11.59 0.41 -12.08
C ASN A 158 -10.76 1.49 -11.37
N LEU A 159 -11.43 2.28 -10.52
CA LEU A 159 -10.78 3.40 -9.85
C LEU A 159 -9.63 2.96 -8.93
N HIS A 160 -9.77 1.83 -8.27
CA HIS A 160 -8.72 1.24 -7.42
C HIS A 160 -7.43 1.04 -8.23
N ARG A 161 -7.51 0.33 -9.37
CA ARG A 161 -6.35 0.07 -10.24
C ARG A 161 -5.73 1.34 -10.82
N VAL A 162 -6.54 2.38 -11.06
CA VAL A 162 -6.02 3.69 -11.50
C VAL A 162 -5.08 4.27 -10.44
N TRP A 163 -5.44 4.16 -9.16
CA TRP A 163 -4.60 4.60 -8.04
C TRP A 163 -3.39 3.70 -7.84
N ASP A 164 -3.56 2.39 -7.85
CA ASP A 164 -2.45 1.46 -7.60
C ASP A 164 -1.33 1.59 -8.63
N SER A 165 -1.70 1.69 -9.90
CA SER A 165 -0.75 1.60 -11.00
C SER A 165 -0.94 2.67 -12.07
N GLY A 166 -2.18 2.93 -12.49
CA GLY A 166 -2.45 3.72 -13.69
C GLY A 166 -1.81 5.11 -13.68
N MET A 167 -1.91 5.82 -12.55
CA MET A 167 -1.35 7.18 -12.41
C MET A 167 0.18 7.14 -12.28
N ILE A 168 0.74 6.14 -11.61
CA ILE A 168 2.19 5.99 -11.46
C ILE A 168 2.82 5.62 -12.79
N ASP A 169 2.28 4.61 -13.46
CA ASP A 169 2.82 4.10 -14.72
C ASP A 169 2.67 5.09 -15.89
N TYR A 170 1.75 6.04 -15.78
CA TYR A 170 1.59 7.13 -16.76
C TYR A 170 2.89 7.89 -17.01
N TRP A 171 3.67 8.15 -15.96
CA TRP A 171 4.89 8.96 -16.05
C TRP A 171 6.06 8.23 -16.72
N LYS A 172 6.00 6.89 -16.88
CA LYS A 172 7.05 6.07 -17.51
C LYS A 172 8.43 6.23 -16.87
N MET A 173 8.48 6.59 -15.59
CA MET A 173 9.69 6.72 -14.81
C MET A 173 10.07 5.40 -14.13
N SER A 174 11.37 5.17 -13.91
CA SER A 174 11.80 4.15 -12.95
C SER A 174 11.35 4.54 -11.53
N TYR A 175 11.29 3.58 -10.62
CA TYR A 175 10.91 3.86 -9.23
C TYR A 175 11.91 4.82 -8.55
N THR A 176 13.19 4.78 -8.92
CA THR A 176 14.22 5.69 -8.39
C THR A 176 14.00 7.12 -8.88
N GLU A 177 13.86 7.32 -10.20
CA GLU A 177 13.59 8.65 -10.76
C GLU A 177 12.32 9.26 -10.19
N TYR A 178 11.28 8.43 -10.01
CA TYR A 178 10.01 8.91 -9.47
C TYR A 178 10.13 9.28 -7.98
N SER A 179 10.85 8.47 -7.20
CA SER A 179 11.14 8.78 -5.79
C SER A 179 11.89 10.10 -5.66
N ASP A 180 12.93 10.31 -6.46
CA ASP A 180 13.71 11.55 -6.46
C ASP A 180 12.84 12.75 -6.82
N TRP A 181 11.98 12.61 -7.83
CA TRP A 181 11.03 13.68 -8.18
C TRP A 181 10.05 13.98 -7.06
N ILE A 182 9.43 12.98 -6.47
CA ILE A 182 8.52 13.17 -5.32
C ILE A 182 9.22 13.92 -4.20
N MET A 183 10.39 13.43 -3.78
CA MET A 183 11.10 13.97 -2.62
C MET A 183 11.72 15.34 -2.87
N SER A 184 12.05 15.69 -4.12
CA SER A 184 12.59 17.01 -4.48
C SER A 184 11.64 18.18 -4.16
N THR A 185 10.34 17.89 -4.03
CA THR A 185 9.30 18.88 -3.70
C THR A 185 8.97 18.96 -2.19
N LYS A 186 9.58 18.11 -1.37
CA LYS A 186 9.25 18.00 0.07
C LYS A 186 10.28 18.77 0.92
N THR A 187 9.77 19.57 1.84
CA THR A 187 10.61 20.33 2.78
C THR A 187 10.99 19.48 4.00
N SER A 188 11.99 19.93 4.74
CA SER A 188 12.36 19.31 6.01
C SER A 188 11.22 19.35 7.03
N GLU A 189 10.38 20.39 7.01
CA GLU A 189 9.19 20.50 7.85
C GLU A 189 8.15 19.44 7.49
N ASN A 190 7.94 19.17 6.19
CA ASN A 190 7.05 18.08 5.75
C ASN A 190 7.54 16.76 6.32
N ILE A 191 8.81 16.41 6.09
CA ILE A 191 9.41 15.16 6.55
C ILE A 191 9.32 15.05 8.09
N PHE A 192 9.62 16.12 8.80
CA PHE A 192 9.54 16.14 10.27
C PHE A 192 8.11 15.93 10.78
N SER A 193 7.10 16.56 10.15
CA SER A 193 5.70 16.44 10.55
C SER A 193 5.11 15.05 10.34
N TRP A 194 5.69 14.23 9.47
CA TRP A 194 5.22 12.87 9.20
C TRP A 194 5.79 11.83 10.17
N LYS A 195 6.88 12.16 10.85
CA LYS A 195 7.52 11.30 11.86
C LYS A 195 6.72 11.30 13.17
N ASN A 196 6.97 10.28 13.99
CA ASN A 196 6.33 10.11 15.31
C ASN A 196 4.80 10.09 15.24
N THR A 197 4.22 9.62 14.14
CA THR A 197 2.78 9.42 13.96
C THR A 197 2.44 7.92 14.10
N SER A 198 1.24 7.63 14.56
CA SER A 198 0.77 6.27 14.81
C SER A 198 0.12 5.65 13.58
N VAL A 199 -0.02 4.31 13.57
CA VAL A 199 -0.77 3.61 12.52
C VAL A 199 -2.23 4.08 12.47
N ASN A 200 -2.82 4.42 13.63
CA ASN A 200 -4.14 5.04 13.70
C ASN A 200 -4.21 6.35 12.90
N ASP A 201 -3.19 7.21 13.02
CA ASP A 201 -3.14 8.46 12.27
C ASP A 201 -3.05 8.20 10.75
N TRP A 202 -2.28 7.19 10.32
CA TRP A 202 -2.12 6.83 8.91
C TRP A 202 -3.41 6.33 8.30
N VAL A 203 -4.14 5.47 9.03
CA VAL A 203 -5.47 4.98 8.65
C VAL A 203 -6.47 6.14 8.57
N ARG A 204 -6.50 7.01 9.60
CA ARG A 204 -7.38 8.19 9.64
C ARG A 204 -7.16 9.11 8.43
N GLU A 205 -5.91 9.40 8.12
CA GLU A 205 -5.58 10.21 6.93
C GLU A 205 -6.07 9.55 5.65
N SER A 206 -5.86 8.22 5.48
CA SER A 206 -6.31 7.51 4.29
C SER A 206 -7.85 7.53 4.16
N VAL A 207 -8.59 7.39 5.26
CA VAL A 207 -10.05 7.53 5.27
C VAL A 207 -10.48 8.95 4.85
N VAL A 208 -9.78 9.99 5.32
CA VAL A 208 -10.04 11.39 4.93
C VAL A 208 -9.73 11.64 3.47
N TYR A 209 -8.57 11.22 2.99
CA TYR A 209 -8.14 11.45 1.60
C TYR A 209 -8.89 10.59 0.58
N ARG A 210 -9.49 9.49 1.01
CA ARG A 210 -10.25 8.59 0.15
C ARG A 210 -11.33 9.31 -0.66
N GLU A 211 -12.01 10.28 -0.08
CA GLU A 211 -13.10 10.99 -0.76
C GLU A 211 -12.62 11.71 -2.01
N ALA A 212 -11.42 12.32 -1.96
CA ALA A 212 -10.84 12.99 -3.13
C ALA A 212 -10.57 12.03 -4.29
N CYS A 213 -10.29 10.75 -4.01
CA CYS A 213 -10.06 9.76 -5.06
C CYS A 213 -11.29 9.55 -5.96
N TYR A 214 -12.51 9.75 -5.42
CA TYR A 214 -13.76 9.58 -6.16
C TYR A 214 -14.15 10.80 -7.01
N GLU A 215 -13.42 11.88 -6.94
CA GLU A 215 -13.66 13.08 -7.77
C GLU A 215 -13.21 12.84 -9.22
N THR A 216 -13.82 11.86 -9.87
CA THR A 216 -13.41 11.38 -11.21
C THR A 216 -13.84 12.29 -12.36
N GLY A 217 -14.78 13.19 -12.12
CA GLY A 217 -15.47 13.92 -13.18
C GLY A 217 -16.31 12.95 -14.01
N ASP A 218 -16.00 12.80 -15.31
CA ASP A 218 -16.63 11.80 -16.16
C ASP A 218 -15.87 10.45 -16.07
N PRO A 219 -16.40 9.44 -15.39
CA PRO A 219 -15.70 8.16 -15.20
C PRO A 219 -15.48 7.38 -16.51
N GLU A 220 -16.24 7.68 -17.57
CA GLU A 220 -16.04 7.07 -18.89
C GLU A 220 -14.94 7.75 -19.72
N ARG A 221 -14.36 8.86 -19.21
CA ARG A 221 -13.37 9.66 -19.93
C ARG A 221 -12.25 10.17 -19.03
N MET A 222 -11.83 9.38 -18.05
CA MET A 222 -10.71 9.72 -17.17
C MET A 222 -9.37 9.73 -17.93
N GLY A 223 -8.52 10.70 -17.61
CA GLY A 223 -7.20 10.84 -18.23
C GLY A 223 -6.43 12.02 -17.67
N TYR A 224 -5.88 12.86 -18.55
CA TYR A 224 -4.99 13.97 -18.18
C TYR A 224 -5.53 14.87 -17.06
N ARG A 225 -6.82 15.20 -17.06
CA ARG A 225 -7.40 16.06 -16.04
C ARG A 225 -7.37 15.40 -14.67
N TYR A 226 -7.73 14.13 -14.59
CA TYR A 226 -7.70 13.38 -13.33
C TYR A 226 -6.26 13.23 -12.78
N ILE A 227 -5.28 12.94 -13.67
CA ILE A 227 -3.87 12.92 -13.27
C ILE A 227 -3.46 14.28 -12.71
N TYR A 228 -3.77 15.38 -13.42
CA TYR A 228 -3.42 16.73 -12.98
C TYR A 228 -4.00 17.05 -11.59
N ASP A 229 -5.26 16.68 -11.34
CA ASP A 229 -5.96 17.00 -10.10
C ASP A 229 -5.48 16.12 -8.92
N GLN A 230 -5.06 14.87 -9.17
CA GLN A 230 -4.75 13.88 -8.13
C GLN A 230 -3.24 13.65 -7.90
N THR A 231 -2.36 14.14 -8.77
CA THR A 231 -0.91 13.88 -8.66
C THR A 231 -0.32 14.36 -7.33
N GLU A 232 -0.71 15.52 -6.83
CA GLU A 232 -0.20 16.05 -5.56
C GLU A 232 -0.58 15.16 -4.38
N LEU A 233 -1.80 14.64 -4.34
CA LEU A 233 -2.24 13.70 -3.31
C LEU A 233 -1.51 12.36 -3.44
N LEU A 234 -1.37 11.84 -4.66
CA LEU A 234 -0.60 10.62 -4.92
C LEU A 234 0.84 10.74 -4.40
N HIS A 235 1.53 11.83 -4.75
CA HIS A 235 2.90 12.09 -4.32
C HIS A 235 3.00 12.27 -2.80
N LEU A 236 2.04 12.95 -2.19
CA LEU A 236 1.97 13.10 -0.74
C LEU A 236 1.92 11.73 -0.05
N ARG A 237 1.01 10.85 -0.49
CA ARG A 237 0.82 9.55 0.16
C ARG A 237 2.01 8.61 -0.02
N LEU A 238 2.64 8.58 -1.20
CA LEU A 238 3.86 7.82 -1.44
C LEU A 238 5.03 8.32 -0.59
N ALA A 239 5.23 9.65 -0.49
CA ALA A 239 6.27 10.25 0.35
C ALA A 239 6.06 9.94 1.83
N GLN A 240 4.82 10.13 2.33
CA GLN A 240 4.47 9.81 3.72
C GLN A 240 4.72 8.33 4.03
N ALA A 241 4.33 7.41 3.15
CA ALA A 241 4.53 5.98 3.32
C ALA A 241 6.02 5.64 3.49
N GLY A 242 6.89 6.15 2.61
CA GLY A 242 8.32 5.86 2.68
C GLY A 242 9.00 6.45 3.91
N VAL A 243 8.72 7.71 4.24
CA VAL A 243 9.28 8.37 5.44
C VAL A 243 8.81 7.68 6.72
N ARG A 244 7.53 7.29 6.80
CA ARG A 244 6.93 6.63 7.97
C ARG A 244 7.40 5.19 8.12
N LEU A 245 7.62 4.48 7.03
CA LEU A 245 8.25 3.14 7.06
C LEU A 245 9.63 3.22 7.69
N ALA A 246 10.45 4.18 7.26
CA ALA A 246 11.77 4.39 7.86
C ALA A 246 11.70 4.78 9.33
N ASP A 247 10.84 5.74 9.68
CA ASP A 247 10.68 6.21 11.06
C ASP A 247 10.22 5.10 11.99
N ALA A 248 9.21 4.32 11.61
CA ALA A 248 8.69 3.20 12.39
C ALA A 248 9.77 2.11 12.60
N LEU A 249 10.55 1.79 11.56
CA LEU A 249 11.65 0.84 11.68
C LEU A 249 12.78 1.39 12.56
N ASN A 250 13.18 2.66 12.38
CA ASN A 250 14.18 3.28 13.24
C ASN A 250 13.77 3.23 14.72
N GLN A 251 12.50 3.53 15.04
CA GLN A 251 11.97 3.45 16.41
C GLN A 251 11.95 2.02 16.94
N ALA A 252 11.43 1.06 16.18
CA ALA A 252 11.35 -0.34 16.58
C ALA A 252 12.74 -0.94 16.84
N TYR A 253 13.75 -0.55 16.05
CA TYR A 253 15.13 -0.99 16.23
C TYR A 253 15.86 -0.23 17.34
N ALA A 254 15.49 1.02 17.66
CA ALA A 254 16.08 1.76 18.77
C ALA A 254 15.61 1.27 20.15
N ALA A 255 14.46 0.60 20.21
CA ALA A 255 13.89 0.03 21.45
C ALA A 255 14.52 -1.30 21.87
N ARG A 256 15.41 -1.88 21.06
CA ARG A 256 16.10 -3.16 21.29
C ARG A 256 17.18 -3.12 22.37
#